data_d74f9c2e3d1a8cb0a882abec311feb62
#
_entry.id   d74f9c2e3d1a8cb0a882abec311feb62
#
_cell.length_a   1.000
_cell.length_b   1.000
_cell.length_c   1.000
_cell.angle_alpha   90.00
_cell.angle_beta   90.00
_cell.angle_gamma   90.00
#
_symmetry.space_group_name_H-M   'P 1'
#
loop_
_entity.id
_entity.type
_entity.pdbx_description
1 polymer ?
#
loop_
_entity_poly.entity_id
_entity_poly.type
_entity_poly.pdbx_seq_one_letter_code
_entity_poly.pdbx_strand_id
1 'polypeptide(L)'
;MTSPVIPTAEIPTTGFGFDIYQQLLNQRIVFLGQQVDDTIANSLAAQILYLAGQDPDKDIWLYINSPGGSVTAGMAIYDTMQFVKPDIATVCLGLGASTVSYTHLTLPTTPYV
;
A
#
# COMPACT_ATOMS: atom_id res chain seq x y z
N MET A 1 12.30 11.12 17.28
CA MET A 1 11.32 11.16 16.22
C MET A 1 10.31 10.05 16.43
N THR A 2 9.13 10.40 16.19
CA THR A 2 8.06 9.43 16.31
C THR A 2 8.11 8.44 15.18
N SER A 3 7.39 7.37 15.32
CA SER A 3 7.17 6.46 14.24
C SER A 3 6.54 7.19 13.06
N PRO A 4 6.62 6.60 11.89
CA PRO A 4 6.04 7.23 10.73
C PRO A 4 4.57 7.51 10.95
N VAL A 5 4.19 8.67 10.57
CA VAL A 5 2.81 9.09 10.64
C VAL A 5 2.13 8.72 9.34
N ILE A 6 1.00 8.10 9.43
CA ILE A 6 0.20 7.77 8.28
C ILE A 6 -0.93 8.79 8.22
N PRO A 7 -0.79 9.82 7.40
CA PRO A 7 -1.71 10.95 7.43
C PRO A 7 -2.95 10.67 6.58
N THR A 8 -3.83 9.88 7.09
CA THR A 8 -5.06 9.61 6.38
C THR A 8 -6.22 9.57 7.36
N ALA A 9 -7.35 10.10 6.93
CA ALA A 9 -8.54 10.12 7.74
C ALA A 9 -9.12 8.74 7.96
N GLU A 10 -8.79 7.81 7.10
CA GLU A 10 -9.35 6.46 7.17
C GLU A 10 -8.60 5.54 8.09
N ILE A 11 -7.40 5.90 8.48
CA ILE A 11 -6.65 5.09 9.43
C ILE A 11 -6.98 5.58 10.83
N PRO A 12 -7.45 4.71 11.70
CA PRO A 12 -7.71 5.12 13.08
C PRO A 12 -6.46 5.71 13.71
N THR A 13 -6.60 6.86 14.33
CA THR A 13 -5.48 7.58 14.92
C THR A 13 -5.30 7.29 16.39
N THR A 14 -6.21 6.54 16.97
CA THR A 14 -6.16 6.22 18.38
C THR A 14 -6.39 4.75 18.60
N GLY A 15 -5.88 4.27 19.70
CA GLY A 15 -6.18 2.99 20.23
C GLY A 15 -5.77 1.82 19.36
N PHE A 16 -6.61 0.85 19.41
CA PHE A 16 -6.31 -0.48 18.90
C PHE A 16 -6.10 -0.53 17.39
N GLY A 17 -6.93 0.19 16.63
CA GLY A 17 -6.82 0.17 15.17
C GLY A 17 -5.50 0.76 14.70
N PHE A 18 -5.07 1.85 15.32
CA PHE A 18 -3.82 2.48 14.94
C PHE A 18 -2.63 1.56 15.24
N ASP A 19 -2.66 0.89 16.37
CA ASP A 19 -1.59 -0.04 16.74
C ASP A 19 -1.48 -1.19 15.75
N ILE A 20 -2.60 -1.69 15.27
CA ILE A 20 -2.58 -2.78 14.29
C ILE A 20 -1.93 -2.35 13.00
N TYR A 21 -2.27 -1.17 12.49
CA TYR A 21 -1.66 -0.67 11.27
C TYR A 21 -0.17 -0.45 11.45
N GLN A 22 0.25 0.04 12.60
CA GLN A 22 1.67 0.21 12.90
C GLN A 22 2.40 -1.14 12.95
N GLN A 23 1.78 -2.13 13.55
CA GLN A 23 2.35 -3.47 13.61
C GLN A 23 2.53 -4.06 12.22
N LEU A 24 1.54 -3.90 11.36
CA LEU A 24 1.61 -4.38 9.98
C LEU A 24 2.73 -3.67 9.22
N LEU A 25 2.84 -2.37 9.39
CA LEU A 25 3.88 -1.60 8.73
C LEU A 25 5.27 -2.06 9.17
N ASN A 26 5.44 -2.38 10.45
CA ASN A 26 6.70 -2.91 10.94
C ASN A 26 7.06 -4.25 10.31
N GLN A 27 6.08 -4.98 9.85
CA GLN A 27 6.29 -6.25 9.15
C GLN A 27 6.35 -6.07 7.64
N ARG A 28 6.47 -4.83 7.16
CA ARG A 28 6.54 -4.47 5.75
C ARG A 28 5.26 -4.81 4.98
N ILE A 29 4.14 -4.68 5.67
CA ILE A 29 2.82 -4.89 5.09
C ILE A 29 2.12 -3.55 5.00
N VAL A 30 1.69 -3.21 3.79
CA VAL A 30 0.90 -2.02 3.51
C VAL A 30 -0.51 -2.48 3.15
N PHE A 31 -1.50 -1.89 3.76
CA PHE A 31 -2.88 -2.35 3.59
C PHE A 31 -3.74 -1.29 2.93
N LEU A 32 -4.35 -1.65 1.81
CA LEU A 32 -5.31 -0.82 1.10
C LEU A 32 -6.70 -1.41 1.31
N GLY A 33 -7.46 -0.86 2.26
CA GLY A 33 -8.74 -1.41 2.67
C GLY A 33 -9.94 -0.52 2.35
N GLN A 34 -9.79 0.41 1.41
CA GLN A 34 -10.86 1.35 1.14
C GLN A 34 -10.76 1.87 -0.28
N GLN A 35 -11.70 2.72 -0.64
CA GLN A 35 -11.73 3.32 -1.97
C GLN A 35 -10.46 4.15 -2.20
N VAL A 36 -9.94 4.08 -3.41
CA VAL A 36 -8.71 4.78 -3.76
C VAL A 36 -9.02 6.20 -4.19
N ASP A 37 -8.49 7.17 -3.44
CA ASP A 37 -8.52 8.58 -3.80
C ASP A 37 -7.12 9.15 -3.64
N ASP A 38 -6.97 10.45 -3.87
CA ASP A 38 -5.64 11.07 -3.82
C ASP A 38 -5.01 10.99 -2.43
N THR A 39 -5.82 11.16 -1.38
CA THR A 39 -5.31 11.10 -0.02
C THR A 39 -4.78 9.71 0.30
N ILE A 40 -5.54 8.69 -0.06
CA ILE A 40 -5.15 7.31 0.19
C ILE A 40 -3.92 6.95 -0.64
N ALA A 41 -3.89 7.38 -1.91
CA ALA A 41 -2.75 7.10 -2.78
C ALA A 41 -1.46 7.73 -2.23
N ASN A 42 -1.55 8.96 -1.75
CA ASN A 42 -0.39 9.63 -1.17
C ASN A 42 0.09 8.92 0.09
N SER A 43 -0.84 8.48 0.92
CA SER A 43 -0.50 7.75 2.13
C SER A 43 0.20 6.44 1.81
N LEU A 44 -0.33 5.68 0.86
CA LEU A 44 0.28 4.40 0.48
C LEU A 44 1.64 4.60 -0.16
N ALA A 45 1.78 5.60 -1.02
CA ALA A 45 3.06 5.91 -1.64
C ALA A 45 4.09 6.26 -0.58
N ALA A 46 3.71 7.07 0.40
CA ALA A 46 4.62 7.43 1.49
C ALA A 46 5.05 6.21 2.30
N GLN A 47 4.13 5.30 2.58
CA GLN A 47 4.45 4.07 3.30
C GLN A 47 5.41 3.20 2.51
N ILE A 48 5.18 3.05 1.24
CA ILE A 48 6.06 2.25 0.37
C ILE A 48 7.45 2.86 0.31
N LEU A 49 7.53 4.16 0.12
CA LEU A 49 8.81 4.87 0.09
C LEU A 49 9.56 4.72 1.41
N TYR A 50 8.84 4.84 2.52
CA TYR A 50 9.44 4.68 3.83
C TYR A 50 10.03 3.28 4.01
N LEU A 51 9.28 2.25 3.67
CA LEU A 51 9.75 0.88 3.81
C LEU A 51 10.92 0.59 2.87
N ALA A 52 10.86 1.11 1.66
CA ALA A 52 11.95 0.93 0.71
C ALA A 52 13.24 1.58 1.22
N GLY A 53 13.11 2.71 1.90
CA GLY A 53 14.27 3.38 2.47
C GLY A 53 14.85 2.67 3.69
N GLN A 54 14.02 1.98 4.44
CA GLN A 54 14.49 1.23 5.60
C GLN A 54 15.33 0.02 5.22
N ASP A 55 14.89 -0.72 4.23
CA ASP A 55 15.62 -1.90 3.76
C ASP A 55 15.28 -2.13 2.30
N PRO A 56 16.14 -1.66 1.39
CA PRO A 56 15.84 -1.77 -0.04
C PRO A 56 15.95 -3.18 -0.59
N ASP A 57 16.41 -4.12 0.19
CA ASP A 57 16.60 -5.49 -0.27
C ASP A 57 15.49 -6.45 0.17
N LYS A 58 14.57 -5.99 0.99
CA LYS A 58 13.47 -6.84 1.48
C LYS A 58 12.16 -6.50 0.79
N ASP A 59 11.38 -7.53 0.51
CA ASP A 59 10.09 -7.38 -0.13
C ASP A 59 9.12 -6.57 0.72
N ILE A 60 8.20 -5.92 0.03
CA ILE A 60 7.09 -5.21 0.65
C ILE A 60 5.81 -5.93 0.21
N TRP A 61 4.86 -6.06 1.11
CA TRP A 61 3.59 -6.72 0.83
C TRP A 61 2.48 -5.68 0.80
N LEU A 62 1.73 -5.67 -0.28
CA LEU A 62 0.57 -4.79 -0.43
C LEU A 62 -0.69 -5.64 -0.45
N TYR A 63 -1.47 -5.54 0.61
CA TYR A 63 -2.75 -6.25 0.73
C TYR A 63 -3.85 -5.33 0.23
N ILE A 64 -4.65 -5.81 -0.71
CA ILE A 64 -5.67 -5.01 -1.38
C ILE A 64 -7.05 -5.61 -1.10
N ASN A 65 -7.88 -4.81 -0.45
CA ASN A 65 -9.29 -5.12 -0.26
C ASN A 65 -10.07 -3.85 -0.52
N SER A 66 -10.15 -3.45 -1.79
CA SER A 66 -10.68 -2.16 -2.20
C SER A 66 -11.62 -2.33 -3.39
N PRO A 67 -12.72 -1.56 -3.44
CA PRO A 67 -13.59 -1.57 -4.62
C PRO A 67 -12.96 -0.85 -5.81
N GLY A 68 -11.79 -0.26 -5.65
CA GLY A 68 -11.17 0.54 -6.69
C GLY A 68 -11.28 2.01 -6.39
N GLY A 69 -11.48 2.83 -7.40
CA GLY A 69 -11.63 4.27 -7.23
C GLY A 69 -10.97 5.04 -8.35
N SER A 70 -10.29 6.11 -8.02
CA SER A 70 -9.66 6.99 -9.00
C SER A 70 -8.55 6.29 -9.76
N VAL A 71 -8.64 6.33 -11.07
CA VAL A 71 -7.61 5.77 -11.96
C VAL A 71 -6.29 6.51 -11.77
N THR A 72 -6.34 7.82 -11.67
CA THR A 72 -5.14 8.64 -11.49
C THR A 72 -4.46 8.34 -10.17
N ALA A 73 -5.23 8.21 -9.10
CA ALA A 73 -4.68 7.88 -7.80
C ALA A 73 -4.07 6.47 -7.82
N GLY A 74 -4.72 5.53 -8.48
CA GLY A 74 -4.17 4.18 -8.63
C GLY A 74 -2.86 4.16 -9.39
N MET A 75 -2.73 5.00 -10.41
CA MET A 75 -1.49 5.12 -11.16
C MET A 75 -0.36 5.68 -10.30
N ALA A 76 -0.66 6.57 -9.38
CA ALA A 76 0.36 7.08 -8.47
C ALA A 76 0.93 5.98 -7.59
N ILE A 77 0.07 5.08 -7.11
CA ILE A 77 0.53 3.93 -6.35
C ILE A 77 1.40 3.02 -7.23
N TYR A 78 0.93 2.74 -8.43
CA TYR A 78 1.66 1.91 -9.36
C TYR A 78 3.04 2.48 -9.69
N ASP A 79 3.10 3.77 -9.97
CA ASP A 79 4.37 4.42 -10.29
C ASP A 79 5.35 4.33 -9.13
N THR A 80 4.85 4.50 -7.91
CA THR A 80 5.69 4.35 -6.73
C THR A 80 6.24 2.94 -6.60
N MET A 81 5.40 1.94 -6.86
CA MET A 81 5.82 0.54 -6.82
C MET A 81 6.91 0.25 -7.85
N GLN A 82 6.83 0.89 -9.00
CA GLN A 82 7.85 0.74 -10.05
C GLN A 82 9.13 1.46 -9.70
N PHE A 83 9.03 2.54 -8.94
CA PHE A 83 10.19 3.39 -8.63
C PHE A 83 11.10 2.76 -7.58
N VAL A 84 10.54 2.09 -6.60
CA VAL A 84 11.33 1.58 -5.46
C VAL A 84 12.09 0.32 -5.83
N LYS A 85 13.19 0.08 -5.12
CA LYS A 85 14.02 -1.10 -5.37
C LYS A 85 13.40 -2.41 -4.90
N PRO A 86 12.79 -2.49 -3.70
CA PRO A 86 12.21 -3.75 -3.26
C PRO A 86 11.11 -4.25 -4.19
N ASP A 87 10.99 -5.55 -4.28
CA ASP A 87 9.86 -6.15 -4.97
C ASP A 87 8.62 -5.97 -4.11
N ILE A 88 7.50 -5.74 -4.78
CA ILE A 88 6.23 -5.57 -4.07
C ILE A 88 5.31 -6.71 -4.45
N ALA A 89 5.02 -7.56 -3.48
CA ALA A 89 4.06 -8.64 -3.66
C ALA A 89 2.67 -8.13 -3.32
N THR A 90 1.71 -8.40 -4.17
CA THR A 90 0.33 -7.97 -3.93
C THR A 90 -0.53 -9.16 -3.56
N VAL A 91 -1.38 -8.95 -2.57
CA VAL A 91 -2.35 -9.96 -2.12
C VAL A 91 -3.74 -9.37 -2.30
N CYS A 92 -4.54 -9.99 -3.11
CA CYS A 92 -5.89 -9.52 -3.39
C CYS A 92 -6.88 -10.20 -2.45
N LEU A 93 -7.61 -9.40 -1.70
CA LEU A 93 -8.63 -9.88 -0.78
C LEU A 93 -9.99 -9.33 -1.22
N GLY A 94 -11.00 -10.16 -1.14
CA GLY A 94 -12.39 -9.71 -1.35
C GLY A 94 -12.59 -8.85 -2.59
N LEU A 95 -12.83 -7.58 -2.39
CA LEU A 95 -13.21 -6.64 -3.44
C LEU A 95 -12.03 -5.95 -4.12
N GLY A 96 -11.01 -6.65 -4.47
CA GLY A 96 -9.87 -6.03 -5.10
C GLY A 96 -10.00 -5.81 -6.61
N ALA A 97 -11.18 -5.55 -7.12
CA ALA A 97 -11.44 -5.65 -8.56
C ALA A 97 -10.64 -4.68 -9.44
N SER A 98 -10.99 -3.41 -9.36
CA SER A 98 -10.41 -2.40 -10.25
C SER A 98 -8.95 -2.11 -9.92
N THR A 99 -8.65 -2.01 -8.64
CA THR A 99 -7.28 -1.76 -8.18
C THR A 99 -6.35 -2.91 -8.56
N VAL A 100 -6.85 -4.15 -8.46
CA VAL A 100 -6.09 -5.33 -8.82
C VAL A 100 -5.73 -5.33 -10.30
N SER A 101 -6.64 -4.92 -11.16
CA SER A 101 -6.35 -4.84 -12.58
C SER A 101 -5.11 -4.01 -12.85
N TYR A 102 -4.98 -2.89 -12.15
CA TYR A 102 -3.80 -2.07 -12.32
C TYR A 102 -2.54 -2.76 -11.82
N THR A 103 -2.59 -3.28 -10.61
CA THR A 103 -1.38 -3.74 -9.95
C THR A 103 -0.92 -5.09 -10.48
N HIS A 104 -1.84 -6.01 -10.69
CA HIS A 104 -1.47 -7.36 -11.13
C HIS A 104 -1.15 -7.45 -12.60
N LEU A 105 -1.96 -6.82 -13.44
CA LEU A 105 -1.77 -6.93 -14.88
C LEU A 105 -0.58 -6.12 -15.38
N THR A 106 -0.21 -5.08 -14.65
CA THR A 106 0.88 -4.20 -15.08
C THR A 106 2.19 -4.45 -14.35
N LEU A 107 2.22 -5.39 -13.42
CA LEU A 107 3.42 -5.76 -12.69
C LEU A 107 3.70 -7.24 -12.88
N PRO A 108 4.17 -7.64 -14.07
CA PRO A 108 4.28 -9.06 -14.41
C PRO A 108 5.27 -9.83 -13.53
N THR A 109 6.20 -9.17 -12.87
CA THR A 109 7.16 -9.83 -12.00
C THR A 109 6.74 -9.88 -10.55
N THR A 110 5.60 -9.25 -10.21
CA THR A 110 5.13 -9.21 -8.83
C THR A 110 4.28 -10.44 -8.53
N PRO A 111 4.69 -11.27 -7.57
CA PRO A 111 3.87 -12.42 -7.19
C PRO A 111 2.60 -11.95 -6.48
N TYR A 112 1.57 -12.77 -6.53
CA TYR A 112 0.33 -12.49 -5.81
C TYR A 112 -0.38 -13.78 -5.45
N VAL A 113 -1.30 -13.65 -4.56
CA VAL A 113 -2.08 -14.80 -4.05
C VAL A 113 -3.55 -14.57 -4.31
#